data_5c522e4e205bfabe4b2156e642a1d03a
#
_entry.id   5c522e4e205bfabe4b2156e642a1d03a
#
_cell.length_a   1.000
_cell.length_b   1.000
_cell.length_c   1.000
_cell.angle_alpha   90.00
_cell.angle_beta   90.00
_cell.angle_gamma   90.00
#
_symmetry.space_group_name_H-M   'P 1'
#
loop_
_entity.id
_entity.type
_entity.pdbx_description
1 polymer ?
#
loop_
_entity_poly.entity_id
_entity_poly.type
_entity_poly.pdbx_seq_one_letter_code
_entity_poly.pdbx_strand_id
1 'polypeptide(L)'
;MTTYSAFINDNGTAVPFPGVPSPGGAASTVQVVVSTSRSASITSFDTPPYTVGSHELQVFLNGLLCIEGTDYTETSSGKITFSSSIGKNEHIAAIVTNGQDPVQVAVSQSRPTAIASGGAYDVPEHTVGGNKLQVFIDGLLITPTIDYQEISQTQIVFNDSVPADRQIVIYRR
;
A
#
# COMPACT_ATOMS: atom_id res chain seq x y z
N MET A 1 -7.47 19.60 -0.83
CA MET A 1 -6.13 20.05 -0.36
C MET A 1 -5.66 19.02 0.63
N THR A 2 -4.59 18.30 0.33
CA THR A 2 -4.07 17.24 1.19
C THR A 2 -3.24 17.89 2.29
N THR A 3 -3.63 17.72 3.54
CA THR A 3 -2.88 18.26 4.67
C THR A 3 -1.98 17.15 5.19
N TYR A 4 -0.67 17.32 5.10
CA TYR A 4 0.29 16.45 5.76
C TYR A 4 0.38 16.85 7.21
N SER A 5 0.07 15.93 8.13
CA SER A 5 -0.06 16.26 9.55
C SER A 5 1.21 16.03 10.37
N ALA A 6 2.18 15.29 9.83
CA ALA A 6 3.44 15.04 10.55
C ALA A 6 4.55 14.56 9.61
N PHE A 7 5.81 14.79 10.00
CA PHE A 7 6.98 14.05 9.52
C PHE A 7 7.66 13.35 10.71
N ILE A 8 8.49 12.37 10.45
CA ILE A 8 9.21 11.65 11.52
C ILE A 8 10.63 12.19 11.59
N ASN A 9 11.05 12.56 12.80
CA ASN A 9 12.41 12.94 13.07
C ASN A 9 13.34 11.70 13.22
N ASP A 10 14.63 11.94 13.33
CA ASP A 10 15.68 10.89 13.43
C ASP A 10 15.51 9.96 14.64
N ASN A 11 14.62 10.30 15.56
CA ASN A 11 14.32 9.54 16.78
C ASN A 11 12.98 8.76 16.67
N GLY A 12 12.37 8.69 15.49
CA GLY A 12 11.12 7.97 15.25
C GLY A 12 9.87 8.67 15.82
N THR A 13 9.98 9.93 16.24
CA THR A 13 8.86 10.70 16.79
C THR A 13 8.14 11.46 15.67
N ALA A 14 6.82 11.31 15.60
CA ALA A 14 6.00 12.09 14.68
C ALA A 14 6.00 13.58 15.11
N VAL A 15 6.48 14.46 14.24
CA VAL A 15 6.48 15.91 14.47
C VAL A 15 5.39 16.54 13.61
N PRO A 16 4.38 17.22 14.21
CA PRO A 16 3.33 17.87 13.45
C PRO A 16 3.88 19.01 12.58
N PHE A 17 3.45 19.07 11.32
CA PHE A 17 3.66 20.29 10.53
C PHE A 17 2.81 21.43 11.13
N PRO A 18 3.34 22.67 11.23
CA PRO A 18 2.53 23.82 11.62
C PRO A 18 1.41 23.99 10.59
N GLY A 19 0.15 23.88 11.08
CA GLY A 19 -1.02 23.74 10.26
C GLY A 19 -1.26 24.89 9.30
N VAL A 20 -1.53 24.56 8.05
CA VAL A 20 -2.27 25.44 7.13
C VAL A 20 -3.76 25.20 7.42
N PRO A 21 -4.55 26.24 7.74
CA PRO A 21 -5.97 26.07 8.01
C PRO A 21 -6.68 25.49 6.80
N SER A 22 -7.36 24.35 7.01
CA SER A 22 -8.14 23.67 5.99
C SER A 22 -9.46 24.38 5.73
N PRO A 23 -9.83 24.73 4.49
CA PRO A 23 -11.19 25.17 4.21
C PRO A 23 -12.10 23.94 4.23
N GLY A 24 -12.94 23.84 5.21
CA GLY A 24 -14.22 23.16 5.43
C GLY A 24 -14.63 21.90 4.64
N GLY A 25 -13.70 21.03 4.28
CA GLY A 25 -13.97 19.67 3.82
C GLY A 25 -13.22 18.69 4.72
N ALA A 26 -13.75 17.49 4.96
CA ALA A 26 -13.04 16.45 5.69
C ALA A 26 -11.66 16.26 5.06
N ALA A 27 -10.61 16.67 5.75
CA ALA A 27 -9.23 16.61 5.24
C ALA A 27 -8.81 15.15 5.17
N SER A 28 -8.57 14.66 3.96
CA SER A 28 -7.86 13.41 3.75
C SER A 28 -6.44 13.55 4.31
N THR A 29 -6.15 12.86 5.39
CA THR A 29 -4.84 12.87 6.05
C THR A 29 -4.06 11.63 5.65
N VAL A 30 -2.88 11.82 5.06
CA VAL A 30 -1.90 10.75 4.89
C VAL A 30 -0.96 10.78 6.09
N GLN A 31 -0.88 9.69 6.82
CA GLN A 31 0.06 9.52 7.93
C GLN A 31 1.11 8.48 7.54
N VAL A 32 2.38 8.78 7.77
CA VAL A 32 3.50 7.91 7.44
C VAL A 32 4.37 7.69 8.66
N VAL A 33 4.66 6.44 8.99
CA VAL A 33 5.69 6.05 9.96
C VAL A 33 6.77 5.26 9.24
N VAL A 34 8.02 5.65 9.42
CA VAL A 34 9.18 4.95 8.87
C VAL A 34 10.13 4.58 9.99
N SER A 35 10.57 3.31 10.03
CA SER A 35 11.63 2.85 10.92
C SER A 35 12.84 2.44 10.08
N THR A 36 13.97 3.13 10.28
CA THR A 36 15.18 2.95 9.46
C THR A 36 16.33 2.26 10.21
N SER A 37 16.34 2.25 11.53
CA SER A 37 17.39 1.64 12.34
C SER A 37 16.82 1.06 13.61
N ARG A 38 16.97 -0.25 13.79
CA ARG A 38 16.57 -0.93 15.02
C ARG A 38 17.78 -1.67 15.61
N SER A 39 17.88 -1.67 16.94
CA SER A 39 18.92 -2.41 17.67
C SER A 39 18.63 -3.92 17.73
N ALA A 40 17.41 -4.35 17.50
CA ALA A 40 16.95 -5.74 17.56
C ALA A 40 15.95 -6.06 16.46
N SER A 41 15.78 -7.36 16.17
CA SER A 41 14.70 -7.86 15.33
C SER A 41 13.35 -7.71 16.04
N ILE A 42 12.29 -7.50 15.26
CA ILE A 42 10.92 -7.35 15.77
C ILE A 42 9.95 -8.26 15.01
N THR A 43 8.84 -8.59 15.66
CA THR A 43 7.68 -9.24 15.03
C THR A 43 6.46 -8.32 15.02
N SER A 44 6.44 -7.24 15.82
CA SER A 44 5.35 -6.27 15.82
C SER A 44 5.86 -4.86 15.54
N PHE A 45 5.01 -4.03 14.93
CA PHE A 45 5.35 -2.67 14.56
C PHE A 45 4.19 -1.74 14.86
N ASP A 46 4.48 -0.58 15.49
CA ASP A 46 3.49 0.44 15.76
C ASP A 46 3.29 1.30 14.50
N THR A 47 2.05 1.49 14.11
CA THR A 47 1.63 2.26 12.94
C THR A 47 0.86 3.51 13.38
N PRO A 48 0.62 4.48 12.47
CA PRO A 48 -0.41 5.48 12.74
C PRO A 48 -1.77 4.82 12.96
N PRO A 49 -2.69 5.46 13.69
CA PRO A 49 -4.04 4.93 13.90
C PRO A 49 -4.79 4.76 12.58
N TYR A 50 -5.46 3.62 12.42
CA TYR A 50 -6.31 3.27 11.27
C TYR A 50 -7.50 2.40 11.73
N THR A 51 -8.45 2.15 10.85
CA THR A 51 -9.54 1.22 11.11
C THR A 51 -9.14 -0.18 10.64
N VAL A 52 -9.07 -1.14 11.57
CA VAL A 52 -8.73 -2.54 11.25
C VAL A 52 -9.69 -3.10 10.20
N GLY A 53 -9.14 -3.69 9.14
CA GLY A 53 -9.89 -4.26 8.02
C GLY A 53 -10.44 -3.24 7.02
N SER A 54 -10.09 -1.95 7.13
CA SER A 54 -10.54 -0.92 6.18
C SER A 54 -9.67 -0.80 4.93
N HIS A 55 -8.53 -1.51 4.89
CA HIS A 55 -7.50 -1.40 3.84
C HIS A 55 -6.90 0.01 3.69
N GLU A 56 -6.98 0.84 4.74
CA GLU A 56 -6.36 2.17 4.80
C GLU A 56 -4.85 2.11 5.01
N LEU A 57 -4.35 0.97 5.51
CA LEU A 57 -2.94 0.75 5.83
C LEU A 57 -2.19 0.08 4.68
N GLN A 58 -1.08 0.68 4.28
CA GLN A 58 -0.08 0.07 3.40
C GLN A 58 1.23 -0.08 4.16
N VAL A 59 1.79 -1.28 4.16
CA VAL A 59 3.05 -1.59 4.83
C VAL A 59 4.08 -1.97 3.79
N PHE A 60 5.26 -1.37 3.88
CA PHE A 60 6.38 -1.68 2.99
C PHE A 60 7.57 -2.16 3.82
N LEU A 61 8.22 -3.21 3.35
CA LEU A 61 9.47 -3.72 3.89
C LEU A 61 10.56 -3.56 2.83
N ASN A 62 11.60 -2.80 3.12
CA ASN A 62 12.68 -2.48 2.16
C ASN A 62 12.16 -1.95 0.81
N GLY A 63 11.04 -1.21 0.83
CA GLY A 63 10.40 -0.66 -0.36
C GLY A 63 9.44 -1.61 -1.09
N LEU A 64 9.32 -2.87 -0.68
CA LEU A 64 8.35 -3.82 -1.21
C LEU A 64 7.07 -3.79 -0.37
N LEU A 65 5.92 -3.75 -1.03
CA LEU A 65 4.62 -3.81 -0.37
C LEU A 65 4.45 -5.17 0.31
N CYS A 66 4.15 -5.14 1.60
CA CYS A 66 3.73 -6.30 2.37
C CYS A 66 2.22 -6.54 2.23
N ILE A 67 1.80 -7.78 2.26
CA ILE A 67 0.42 -8.18 2.03
C ILE A 67 -0.23 -8.60 3.32
N GLU A 68 -1.36 -7.96 3.63
CA GLU A 68 -2.18 -8.32 4.78
C GLU A 68 -2.64 -9.80 4.68
N GLY A 69 -2.60 -10.50 5.81
CA GLY A 69 -2.95 -11.91 5.91
C GLY A 69 -1.84 -12.87 5.43
N THR A 70 -0.81 -12.38 4.72
CA THR A 70 0.34 -13.17 4.27
C THR A 70 1.62 -12.74 4.99
N ASP A 71 2.00 -11.48 4.85
CA ASP A 71 3.25 -10.95 5.42
C ASP A 71 3.04 -10.34 6.81
N TYR A 72 1.86 -9.82 7.07
CA TYR A 72 1.48 -9.27 8.37
C TYR A 72 -0.02 -9.42 8.64
N THR A 73 -0.40 -9.23 9.89
CA THR A 73 -1.79 -9.12 10.34
C THR A 73 -2.00 -7.80 11.08
N GLU A 74 -3.16 -7.20 10.90
CA GLU A 74 -3.61 -6.03 11.66
C GLU A 74 -4.04 -6.47 13.06
N THR A 75 -3.24 -6.13 14.09
CA THR A 75 -3.48 -6.58 15.46
C THR A 75 -4.39 -5.61 16.23
N SER A 76 -4.28 -4.32 15.94
CA SER A 76 -5.13 -3.25 16.52
C SER A 76 -5.02 -1.99 15.66
N SER A 77 -5.84 -0.98 15.96
CA SER A 77 -5.88 0.31 15.27
C SER A 77 -4.60 1.16 15.39
N GLY A 78 -3.46 0.59 15.49
CA GLY A 78 -2.16 1.29 15.61
C GLY A 78 -1.02 0.29 15.71
N LYS A 79 -1.30 -0.97 15.40
CA LYS A 79 -0.28 -2.02 15.51
C LYS A 79 -0.53 -3.16 14.53
N ILE A 80 0.57 -3.62 13.93
CA ILE A 80 0.61 -4.83 13.10
C ILE A 80 1.54 -5.87 13.71
N THR A 81 1.34 -7.14 13.32
CA THR A 81 2.24 -8.24 13.61
C THR A 81 2.68 -8.88 12.30
N PHE A 82 3.98 -8.94 12.08
CA PHE A 82 4.56 -9.61 10.91
C PHE A 82 4.52 -11.13 11.08
N SER A 83 4.29 -11.84 10.00
CA SER A 83 4.28 -13.31 9.95
C SER A 83 5.69 -13.91 10.18
N SER A 84 6.73 -13.13 9.92
CA SER A 84 8.13 -13.48 10.15
C SER A 84 8.86 -12.37 10.92
N SER A 85 9.96 -12.73 11.58
CA SER A 85 10.80 -11.73 12.27
C SER A 85 11.50 -10.81 11.28
N ILE A 86 11.33 -9.50 11.46
CA ILE A 86 11.98 -8.46 10.65
C ILE A 86 13.33 -8.10 11.28
N GLY A 87 14.38 -8.19 10.48
CA GLY A 87 15.76 -7.97 10.93
C GLY A 87 16.03 -6.51 11.36
N LYS A 88 17.08 -6.33 12.16
CA LYS A 88 17.43 -5.02 12.73
C LYS A 88 17.79 -3.93 11.71
N ASN A 89 18.26 -4.31 10.53
CA ASN A 89 18.70 -3.36 9.48
C ASN A 89 17.67 -3.21 8.35
N GLU A 90 16.49 -3.81 8.47
CA GLU A 90 15.45 -3.71 7.47
C GLU A 90 14.60 -2.46 7.70
N HIS A 91 14.19 -1.83 6.60
CA HIS A 91 13.38 -0.61 6.62
C HIS A 91 11.91 -0.97 6.54
N ILE A 92 11.11 -0.45 7.49
CA ILE A 92 9.66 -0.58 7.47
C ILE A 92 9.07 0.82 7.24
N ALA A 93 8.14 0.93 6.30
CA ALA A 93 7.29 2.10 6.16
C ALA A 93 5.83 1.69 6.25
N ALA A 94 5.06 2.38 7.08
CA ALA A 94 3.61 2.22 7.20
C ALA A 94 2.93 3.52 6.80
N ILE A 95 2.02 3.46 5.85
CA ILE A 95 1.27 4.59 5.32
C ILE A 95 -0.20 4.36 5.61
N VAL A 96 -0.84 5.31 6.28
CA VAL A 96 -2.29 5.31 6.51
C VAL A 96 -2.94 6.47 5.78
N THR A 97 -3.98 6.19 5.01
CA THR A 97 -4.74 7.18 4.23
C THR A 97 -6.14 7.32 4.81
N ASN A 98 -6.28 8.12 5.86
CA ASN A 98 -7.58 8.36 6.52
C ASN A 98 -8.47 9.26 5.66
N GLY A 99 -9.74 8.89 5.49
CA GLY A 99 -10.77 9.73 4.86
C GLY A 99 -10.77 9.73 3.34
N GLN A 100 -10.10 8.78 2.71
CA GLN A 100 -10.33 8.44 1.29
C GLN A 100 -11.52 7.47 1.19
N ASP A 101 -12.17 7.43 0.02
CA ASP A 101 -13.06 6.34 -0.33
C ASP A 101 -12.41 4.99 0.02
N PRO A 102 -13.16 4.01 0.53
CA PRO A 102 -12.60 2.73 0.92
C PRO A 102 -11.74 2.19 -0.22
N VAL A 103 -10.48 1.99 0.08
CA VAL A 103 -9.51 1.46 -0.89
C VAL A 103 -9.99 0.06 -1.26
N GLN A 104 -10.46 -0.12 -2.48
CA GLN A 104 -10.80 -1.45 -2.95
C GLN A 104 -9.51 -2.19 -3.30
N VAL A 105 -9.30 -3.32 -2.66
CA VAL A 105 -8.15 -4.17 -2.89
C VAL A 105 -8.59 -5.42 -3.63
N ALA A 106 -8.05 -5.63 -4.80
CA ALA A 106 -8.10 -6.94 -5.45
C ALA A 106 -6.75 -7.63 -5.20
N VAL A 107 -6.77 -8.72 -4.47
CA VAL A 107 -5.58 -9.54 -4.22
C VAL A 107 -5.73 -10.84 -4.98
N SER A 108 -4.82 -11.13 -5.89
CA SER A 108 -4.71 -12.43 -6.52
C SER A 108 -3.56 -13.19 -5.88
N GLN A 109 -3.91 -14.15 -5.03
CA GLN A 109 -2.94 -15.10 -4.49
C GLN A 109 -2.92 -16.35 -5.38
N SER A 110 -1.72 -16.85 -5.67
CA SER A 110 -1.51 -18.18 -6.26
C SER A 110 -2.35 -18.44 -7.51
N ARG A 111 -2.06 -17.75 -8.60
CA ARG A 111 -2.68 -18.05 -9.90
C ARG A 111 -2.03 -19.26 -10.53
N PRO A 112 -2.81 -20.31 -10.87
CA PRO A 112 -2.26 -21.51 -11.50
C PRO A 112 -1.80 -21.28 -12.95
N THR A 113 -2.14 -20.12 -13.54
CA THR A 113 -1.89 -19.79 -14.97
C THR A 113 -1.21 -18.45 -15.12
N ALA A 114 -0.22 -18.38 -16.00
CA ALA A 114 0.40 -17.12 -16.40
C ALA A 114 -0.62 -16.21 -17.14
N ILE A 115 -0.44 -14.90 -17.05
CA ILE A 115 -1.11 -13.95 -17.94
C ILE A 115 -0.16 -13.69 -19.11
N ALA A 116 -0.62 -13.92 -20.32
CA ALA A 116 0.16 -13.59 -21.52
C ALA A 116 0.30 -12.05 -21.67
N SER A 117 1.31 -11.61 -22.39
CA SER A 117 1.40 -10.20 -22.85
C SER A 117 0.12 -9.82 -23.61
N GLY A 118 -0.47 -8.67 -23.25
CA GLY A 118 -1.77 -8.25 -23.77
C GLY A 118 -2.98 -8.98 -23.16
N GLY A 119 -2.76 -9.89 -22.20
CA GLY A 119 -3.85 -10.58 -21.50
C GLY A 119 -4.59 -9.62 -20.56
N ALA A 120 -5.93 -9.62 -20.63
CA ALA A 120 -6.78 -8.81 -19.76
C ALA A 120 -6.79 -9.35 -18.34
N TYR A 121 -6.85 -8.44 -17.37
CA TYR A 121 -6.96 -8.73 -15.95
C TYR A 121 -8.01 -7.82 -15.30
N ASP A 122 -8.91 -8.42 -14.54
CA ASP A 122 -9.97 -7.68 -13.88
C ASP A 122 -9.43 -6.90 -12.67
N VAL A 123 -9.88 -5.66 -12.55
CA VAL A 123 -9.48 -4.73 -11.48
C VAL A 123 -10.72 -4.07 -10.88
N PRO A 124 -10.64 -3.49 -9.68
CA PRO A 124 -11.71 -2.69 -9.13
C PRO A 124 -12.11 -1.55 -10.07
N GLU A 125 -13.43 -1.25 -10.12
CA GLU A 125 -13.96 -0.19 -10.96
C GLU A 125 -13.28 1.16 -10.68
N HIS A 126 -12.77 1.80 -11.71
CA HIS A 126 -12.00 3.05 -11.61
C HIS A 126 -12.25 3.95 -12.83
N THR A 127 -11.72 5.17 -12.79
CA THR A 127 -11.70 6.08 -13.94
C THR A 127 -10.44 5.85 -14.77
N VAL A 128 -10.58 5.41 -16.00
CA VAL A 128 -9.45 5.18 -16.94
C VAL A 128 -8.64 6.47 -17.11
N GLY A 129 -7.32 6.37 -16.97
CA GLY A 129 -6.40 7.51 -17.04
C GLY A 129 -6.45 8.44 -15.83
N GLY A 130 -7.25 8.10 -14.81
CA GLY A 130 -7.40 8.91 -13.61
C GLY A 130 -6.28 8.73 -12.57
N ASN A 131 -5.28 7.89 -12.84
CA ASN A 131 -4.21 7.52 -11.90
C ASN A 131 -4.77 7.01 -10.55
N LYS A 132 -5.88 6.27 -10.60
CA LYS A 132 -6.57 5.76 -9.43
C LYS A 132 -6.12 4.36 -9.02
N LEU A 133 -5.44 3.64 -9.91
CA LEU A 133 -4.92 2.31 -9.63
C LEU A 133 -3.46 2.36 -9.19
N GLN A 134 -3.14 1.55 -8.20
CA GLN A 134 -1.78 1.13 -7.87
C GLN A 134 -1.73 -0.38 -8.04
N VAL A 135 -0.92 -0.85 -8.98
CA VAL A 135 -0.77 -2.27 -9.30
C VAL A 135 0.61 -2.74 -8.84
N PHE A 136 0.64 -3.79 -8.05
CA PHE A 136 1.87 -4.38 -7.54
C PHE A 136 1.98 -5.83 -8.03
N ILE A 137 3.18 -6.24 -8.41
CA ILE A 137 3.52 -7.64 -8.67
C ILE A 137 4.62 -8.04 -7.70
N ASP A 138 4.37 -9.04 -6.86
CA ASP A 138 5.28 -9.48 -5.78
C ASP A 138 5.77 -8.31 -4.90
N GLY A 139 4.88 -7.38 -4.58
CA GLY A 139 5.19 -6.19 -3.79
C GLY A 139 5.84 -5.04 -4.54
N LEU A 140 6.24 -5.22 -5.80
CA LEU A 140 6.83 -4.17 -6.64
C LEU A 140 5.72 -3.38 -7.35
N LEU A 141 5.68 -2.06 -7.14
CA LEU A 141 4.78 -1.17 -7.87
C LEU A 141 5.17 -1.13 -9.34
N ILE A 142 4.19 -1.38 -10.22
CA ILE A 142 4.35 -1.27 -11.67
C ILE A 142 3.69 -0.01 -12.22
N THR A 143 4.18 0.48 -13.36
CA THR A 143 3.88 1.81 -13.89
C THR A 143 2.83 1.75 -14.99
N PRO A 144 1.76 2.58 -14.92
CA PRO A 144 0.80 2.72 -16.01
C PRO A 144 1.49 3.12 -17.32
N THR A 145 1.00 2.64 -18.44
CA THR A 145 1.47 2.84 -19.82
C THR A 145 2.81 2.18 -20.14
N ILE A 146 3.67 1.92 -19.16
CA ILE A 146 4.96 1.23 -19.34
C ILE A 146 4.78 -0.27 -19.13
N ASP A 147 4.22 -0.67 -17.98
CA ASP A 147 4.08 -2.07 -17.58
C ASP A 147 2.67 -2.61 -17.84
N TYR A 148 1.67 -1.74 -17.78
CA TYR A 148 0.27 -2.10 -18.05
C TYR A 148 -0.51 -0.94 -18.66
N GLN A 149 -1.66 -1.23 -19.28
CA GLN A 149 -2.59 -0.25 -19.83
C GLN A 149 -3.98 -0.46 -19.22
N GLU A 150 -4.64 0.64 -18.85
CA GLU A 150 -6.06 0.64 -18.45
C GLU A 150 -6.91 0.62 -19.71
N ILE A 151 -7.59 -0.51 -20.01
CA ILE A 151 -8.41 -0.67 -21.22
C ILE A 151 -9.88 -0.42 -20.99
N SER A 152 -10.33 -0.53 -19.74
CA SER A 152 -11.70 -0.20 -19.34
C SER A 152 -11.73 0.19 -17.86
N GLN A 153 -12.91 0.57 -17.36
CA GLN A 153 -13.10 0.90 -15.94
C GLN A 153 -12.87 -0.29 -14.99
N THR A 154 -12.86 -1.51 -15.50
CA THR A 154 -12.75 -2.75 -14.72
C THR A 154 -11.66 -3.68 -15.20
N GLN A 155 -10.85 -3.26 -16.20
CA GLN A 155 -9.82 -4.12 -16.76
C GLN A 155 -8.55 -3.36 -17.14
N ILE A 156 -7.43 -4.02 -16.89
CA ILE A 156 -6.11 -3.65 -17.40
C ILE A 156 -5.55 -4.77 -18.28
N VAL A 157 -4.56 -4.46 -19.10
CA VAL A 157 -3.71 -5.45 -19.79
C VAL A 157 -2.26 -5.21 -19.41
N PHE A 158 -1.51 -6.29 -19.18
CA PHE A 158 -0.08 -6.20 -18.95
C PHE A 158 0.66 -6.15 -20.28
N ASN A 159 1.65 -5.26 -20.40
CA ASN A 159 2.46 -5.16 -21.63
C ASN A 159 3.37 -6.38 -21.78
N ASP A 160 3.88 -6.90 -20.67
CA ASP A 160 4.66 -8.15 -20.62
C ASP A 160 3.86 -9.29 -20.01
N SER A 161 4.31 -10.53 -20.21
CA SER A 161 3.68 -11.67 -19.56
C SER A 161 3.97 -11.70 -18.06
N VAL A 162 2.93 -11.96 -17.27
CA VAL A 162 3.07 -12.19 -15.82
C VAL A 162 3.08 -13.69 -15.57
N PRO A 163 4.18 -14.28 -15.08
CA PRO A 163 4.27 -15.72 -14.81
C PRO A 163 3.18 -16.22 -13.86
N ALA A 164 2.91 -17.51 -13.88
CA ALA A 164 2.09 -18.18 -12.87
C ALA A 164 2.73 -17.97 -11.48
N ASP A 165 1.92 -18.09 -10.45
CA ASP A 165 2.31 -17.99 -9.04
C ASP A 165 2.84 -16.62 -8.58
N ARG A 166 2.85 -15.63 -9.47
CA ARG A 166 3.12 -14.24 -9.06
C ARG A 166 1.91 -13.64 -8.35
N GLN A 167 2.15 -12.93 -7.28
CA GLN A 167 1.12 -12.25 -6.53
C GLN A 167 0.84 -10.87 -7.15
N ILE A 168 -0.41 -10.61 -7.48
CA ILE A 168 -0.87 -9.30 -7.97
C ILE A 168 -1.73 -8.68 -6.88
N VAL A 169 -1.40 -7.46 -6.47
CA VAL A 169 -2.19 -6.65 -5.55
C VAL A 169 -2.57 -5.35 -6.23
N ILE A 170 -3.83 -4.99 -6.14
CA ILE A 170 -4.34 -3.76 -6.77
C ILE A 170 -5.09 -2.95 -5.72
N TYR A 171 -4.66 -1.72 -5.53
CA TYR A 171 -5.37 -0.71 -4.76
C TYR A 171 -6.05 0.27 -5.70
N ARG A 172 -7.30 0.59 -5.42
CA ARG A 172 -8.02 1.72 -6.02
C ARG A 172 -8.10 2.86 -4.99
N ARG A 173 -7.78 4.05 -5.40
CA ARG A 173 -7.89 5.28 -4.62
C ARG A 173 -8.97 6.21 -5.14
#